data_5d2852be99975db923fddaefb274033f
#
_entry.id   5d2852be99975db923fddaefb274033f
#
_cell.length_a   1.000
_cell.length_b   1.000
_cell.length_c   1.000
_cell.angle_alpha   90.00
_cell.angle_beta   90.00
_cell.angle_gamma   90.00
#
_symmetry.space_group_name_H-M   'P 1'
#
loop_
_entity.id
_entity.type
_entity.pdbx_description
1 polymer ?
#
loop_
_entity_poly.entity_id
_entity_poly.type
_entity_poly.pdbx_seq_one_letter_code
_entity_poly.pdbx_strand_id
1 'polypeptide(L)'
;MSQLDARIAELAAKYLPLASEMLKEAIRIPADYVDKSVEQGGDPHCGTSNHEFPRLEYLRKKIIEIKAVRNPEDVFMDDFGNLVWSVEDPKDGIPSSEKKVIYIDGHTDTVRPLRQRWLEKTVGIDCFDGIIDPAKVNKEFLKKELGWVPPDSEWDRLIFGRGSADQLGCVVFAAIATKIQLELEAEGALKGVIVRSYGT
;
A
#
# COMPACT_ATOMS: atom_id res chain seq x y z
N MET A 1 21.75 11.08 12.92
CA MET A 1 20.72 10.04 12.96
C MET A 1 20.52 9.64 14.42
N SER A 2 19.32 9.75 14.96
CA SER A 2 19.06 9.33 16.34
C SER A 2 19.12 7.79 16.47
N GLN A 3 19.16 7.27 17.69
CA GLN A 3 19.08 5.82 17.90
C GLN A 3 17.75 5.26 17.37
N LEU A 4 16.67 5.99 17.55
CA LEU A 4 15.34 5.62 17.01
C LEU A 4 15.35 5.56 15.47
N ASP A 5 15.97 6.54 14.78
CA ASP A 5 16.07 6.53 13.31
C ASP A 5 16.81 5.28 12.81
N ALA A 6 17.87 4.87 13.50
CA ALA A 6 18.62 3.66 13.13
C ALA A 6 17.77 2.40 13.29
N ARG A 7 16.98 2.32 14.37
CA ARG A 7 16.05 1.20 14.62
C ARG A 7 14.92 1.16 13.57
N ILE A 8 14.36 2.31 13.21
CA ILE A 8 13.37 2.42 12.13
C ILE A 8 13.96 1.90 10.81
N ALA A 9 15.17 2.33 10.45
CA ALA A 9 15.83 1.90 9.23
C ALA A 9 16.08 0.38 9.20
N GLU A 10 16.51 -0.21 10.33
CA GLU A 10 16.69 -1.66 10.48
C GLU A 10 15.38 -2.41 10.25
N LEU A 11 14.31 -1.98 10.90
CA LEU A 11 12.99 -2.64 10.76
C LEU A 11 12.39 -2.42 9.37
N ALA A 12 12.59 -1.26 8.75
CA ALA A 12 12.19 -1.02 7.37
C ALA A 12 12.88 -1.98 6.40
N ALA A 13 14.18 -2.19 6.55
CA ALA A 13 14.92 -3.18 5.76
C ALA A 13 14.42 -4.61 6.02
N LYS A 14 14.17 -4.97 7.27
CA LYS A 14 13.62 -6.27 7.68
C LYS A 14 12.24 -6.54 7.04
N TYR A 15 11.37 -5.54 6.97
CA TYR A 15 10.01 -5.69 6.45
C TYR A 15 9.85 -5.39 4.96
N LEU A 16 10.90 -4.99 4.26
CA LEU A 16 10.86 -4.74 2.81
C LEU A 16 10.36 -5.95 2.01
N PRO A 17 10.78 -7.20 2.26
CA PRO A 17 10.22 -8.36 1.55
C PRO A 17 8.71 -8.53 1.80
N LEU A 18 8.25 -8.33 3.04
CA LEU A 18 6.82 -8.39 3.37
C LEU A 18 6.03 -7.31 2.64
N ALA A 19 6.51 -6.05 2.64
CA ALA A 19 5.90 -4.95 1.90
C ALA A 19 5.82 -5.26 0.40
N SER A 20 6.88 -5.81 -0.17
CA SER A 20 6.94 -6.17 -1.59
C SER A 20 5.91 -7.24 -1.95
N GLU A 21 5.75 -8.28 -1.12
CA GLU A 21 4.73 -9.32 -1.35
C GLU A 21 3.31 -8.75 -1.16
N MET A 22 3.06 -7.96 -0.12
CA MET A 22 1.76 -7.30 0.07
C MET A 22 1.39 -6.43 -1.13
N LEU A 23 2.33 -5.66 -1.66
CA LEU A 23 2.10 -4.82 -2.83
C LEU A 23 1.78 -5.65 -4.08
N LYS A 24 2.54 -6.72 -4.34
CA LYS A 24 2.28 -7.63 -5.46
C LYS A 24 0.91 -8.33 -5.35
N GLU A 25 0.57 -8.79 -4.16
CA GLU A 25 -0.74 -9.40 -3.90
C GLU A 25 -1.88 -8.40 -4.10
N ALA A 26 -1.72 -7.14 -3.63
CA ALA A 26 -2.70 -6.08 -3.85
C ALA A 26 -2.86 -5.72 -5.33
N ILE A 27 -1.75 -5.69 -6.10
CA ILE A 27 -1.79 -5.48 -7.56
C ILE A 27 -2.59 -6.57 -8.28
N ARG A 28 -2.50 -7.83 -7.82
CA ARG A 28 -3.22 -8.96 -8.41
C ARG A 28 -4.72 -8.90 -8.24
N ILE A 29 -5.21 -8.06 -7.36
CA ILE A 29 -6.64 -7.80 -7.19
C ILE A 29 -7.00 -6.57 -8.04
N PRO A 30 -7.65 -6.73 -9.21
CA PRO A 30 -8.04 -5.60 -10.04
C PRO A 30 -9.00 -4.67 -9.32
N ALA A 31 -8.75 -3.37 -9.40
CA ALA A 31 -9.63 -2.32 -8.91
C ALA A 31 -9.62 -1.12 -9.86
N ASP A 32 -9.65 -1.42 -11.16
CA ASP A 32 -9.76 -0.41 -12.19
C ASP A 32 -11.22 0.09 -12.24
N TYR A 33 -11.36 1.40 -12.41
CA TYR A 33 -12.65 2.04 -12.54
C TYR A 33 -13.50 1.36 -13.63
N VAL A 34 -14.71 0.96 -13.24
CA VAL A 34 -15.72 0.41 -14.14
C VAL A 34 -17.01 1.17 -13.87
N ASP A 35 -17.49 1.88 -14.89
CA ASP A 35 -18.77 2.60 -14.81
C ASP A 35 -19.93 1.61 -14.84
N LYS A 36 -20.27 1.08 -13.67
CA LYS A 36 -21.37 0.15 -13.45
C LYS A 36 -22.16 0.55 -12.23
N SER A 37 -23.47 0.61 -12.37
CA SER A 37 -24.37 0.68 -11.22
C SER A 37 -24.35 -0.64 -10.43
N VAL A 38 -24.85 -0.61 -9.20
CA VAL A 38 -24.99 -1.83 -8.36
C VAL A 38 -25.82 -2.90 -9.08
N GLU A 39 -26.88 -2.52 -9.79
CA GLU A 39 -27.74 -3.45 -10.57
C GLU A 39 -26.98 -4.09 -11.74
N GLN A 40 -25.92 -3.45 -12.22
CA GLN A 40 -25.02 -3.96 -13.25
C GLN A 40 -23.82 -4.75 -12.68
N GLY A 41 -23.84 -5.05 -11.38
CA GLY A 41 -22.76 -5.74 -10.69
C GLY A 41 -21.62 -4.83 -10.22
N GLY A 42 -21.87 -3.51 -10.04
CA GLY A 42 -20.98 -2.61 -9.36
C GLY A 42 -20.91 -2.89 -7.87
N ASP A 43 -19.80 -2.48 -7.23
CA ASP A 43 -19.60 -2.65 -5.78
C ASP A 43 -20.48 -1.65 -5.02
N PRO A 44 -21.37 -2.10 -4.13
CA PRO A 44 -22.25 -1.21 -3.36
C PRO A 44 -21.49 -0.40 -2.28
N HIS A 45 -20.25 -0.77 -1.95
CA HIS A 45 -19.46 -0.13 -0.91
C HIS A 45 -18.58 1.00 -1.42
N CYS A 46 -18.24 0.98 -2.70
CA CYS A 46 -17.20 1.86 -3.26
C CYS A 46 -17.76 3.03 -4.09
N GLY A 47 -19.04 3.36 -3.95
CA GLY A 47 -19.66 4.55 -4.57
C GLY A 47 -19.37 4.69 -6.07
N THR A 48 -18.35 5.44 -6.42
CA THR A 48 -18.02 5.77 -7.82
C THR A 48 -17.10 4.78 -8.50
N SER A 49 -16.32 3.98 -7.77
CA SER A 49 -15.31 3.12 -8.37
C SER A 49 -15.74 1.69 -8.63
N ASN A 50 -16.55 1.09 -7.79
CA ASN A 50 -17.18 -0.21 -7.99
C ASN A 50 -16.27 -1.45 -7.86
N HIS A 51 -14.96 -1.34 -7.72
CA HIS A 51 -14.07 -2.51 -7.70
C HIS A 51 -13.01 -2.52 -6.61
N GLU A 52 -12.91 -1.48 -5.77
CA GLU A 52 -11.89 -1.41 -4.72
C GLU A 52 -12.17 -2.35 -3.54
N PHE A 53 -13.41 -2.64 -3.24
CA PHE A 53 -13.78 -3.37 -2.01
C PHE A 53 -13.01 -4.68 -1.82
N PRO A 54 -12.83 -5.55 -2.81
CA PRO A 54 -12.02 -6.77 -2.65
C PRO A 54 -10.56 -6.48 -2.28
N ARG A 55 -10.00 -5.40 -2.82
CA ARG A 55 -8.62 -4.95 -2.53
C ARG A 55 -8.51 -4.37 -1.13
N LEU A 56 -9.47 -3.54 -0.71
CA LEU A 56 -9.56 -2.98 0.63
C LEU A 56 -9.73 -4.09 1.69
N GLU A 57 -10.57 -5.09 1.43
CA GLU A 57 -10.72 -6.26 2.32
C GLU A 57 -9.44 -7.10 2.41
N TYR A 58 -8.72 -7.27 1.31
CA TYR A 58 -7.40 -7.90 1.34
C TYR A 58 -6.43 -7.11 2.24
N LEU A 59 -6.33 -5.79 2.04
CA LEU A 59 -5.45 -4.92 2.83
C LEU A 59 -5.84 -4.93 4.30
N ARG A 60 -7.15 -4.86 4.62
CA ARG A 60 -7.67 -4.97 5.99
C ARG A 60 -7.20 -6.26 6.67
N LYS A 61 -7.36 -7.40 6.02
CA LYS A 61 -6.90 -8.70 6.53
C LYS A 61 -5.39 -8.73 6.75
N LYS A 62 -4.63 -8.18 5.82
CA LYS A 62 -3.16 -8.11 5.93
C LYS A 62 -2.71 -7.19 7.07
N ILE A 63 -3.31 -6.03 7.26
CA ILE A 63 -3.04 -5.11 8.37
C ILE A 63 -3.20 -5.82 9.72
N ILE A 64 -4.27 -6.62 9.88
CA ILE A 64 -4.50 -7.43 11.09
C ILE A 64 -3.45 -8.54 11.20
N GLU A 65 -3.23 -9.32 10.13
CA GLU A 65 -2.30 -10.45 10.09
C GLU A 65 -0.88 -10.05 10.48
N ILE A 66 -0.38 -8.94 9.92
CA ILE A 66 0.96 -8.45 10.21
C ILE A 66 1.07 -7.71 11.54
N LYS A 67 -0.04 -7.55 12.26
CA LYS A 67 -0.11 -6.79 13.54
C LYS A 67 0.32 -5.34 13.38
N ALA A 68 -0.18 -4.67 12.34
CA ALA A 68 -0.01 -3.24 12.12
C ALA A 68 -1.06 -2.40 12.88
N VAL A 69 -1.94 -3.05 13.63
CA VAL A 69 -2.89 -2.50 14.60
C VAL A 69 -2.84 -3.32 15.89
N ARG A 70 -3.36 -2.79 17.00
CA ARG A 70 -3.40 -3.52 18.28
C ARG A 70 -4.49 -4.58 18.28
N ASN A 71 -5.68 -4.19 17.86
CA ASN A 71 -6.85 -5.06 17.83
C ASN A 71 -7.44 -5.07 16.41
N PRO A 72 -8.10 -6.16 16.01
CA PRO A 72 -8.75 -6.25 14.70
C PRO A 72 -9.80 -5.15 14.43
N GLU A 73 -10.45 -4.65 15.47
CA GLU A 73 -11.45 -3.57 15.41
C GLU A 73 -10.83 -2.18 15.17
N ASP A 74 -9.52 -2.02 15.35
CA ASP A 74 -8.81 -0.77 15.09
C ASP A 74 -8.63 -0.50 13.57
N VAL A 75 -9.03 -1.46 12.71
CA VAL A 75 -9.06 -1.31 11.26
C VAL A 75 -10.44 -1.66 10.71
N PHE A 76 -11.08 -0.69 10.06
CA PHE A 76 -12.47 -0.79 9.61
C PHE A 76 -12.71 -0.01 8.32
N MET A 77 -13.84 -0.28 7.66
CA MET A 77 -14.37 0.57 6.59
C MET A 77 -15.24 1.67 7.19
N ASP A 78 -15.01 2.91 6.79
CA ASP A 78 -15.88 4.02 7.18
C ASP A 78 -17.14 4.09 6.28
N ASP A 79 -18.04 5.03 6.57
CA ASP A 79 -19.30 5.22 5.83
C ASP A 79 -19.08 5.69 4.38
N PHE A 80 -17.88 6.12 4.02
CA PHE A 80 -17.50 6.51 2.67
C PHE A 80 -16.82 5.39 1.88
N GLY A 81 -16.59 4.23 2.53
CA GLY A 81 -15.91 3.08 1.92
C GLY A 81 -14.38 3.12 2.07
N ASN A 82 -13.83 4.06 2.82
CA ASN A 82 -12.39 4.09 3.07
C ASN A 82 -11.98 3.04 4.09
N LEU A 83 -10.86 2.39 3.87
CA LEU A 83 -10.18 1.58 4.88
C LEU A 83 -9.43 2.50 5.83
N VAL A 84 -9.81 2.49 7.11
CA VAL A 84 -9.24 3.36 8.15
C VAL A 84 -8.61 2.54 9.24
N TRP A 85 -7.42 2.93 9.70
CA TRP A 85 -6.80 2.37 10.91
C TRP A 85 -5.99 3.43 11.64
N SER A 86 -5.81 3.23 12.94
CA SER A 86 -5.06 4.17 13.78
C SER A 86 -4.19 3.43 14.79
N VAL A 87 -3.04 4.02 15.11
CA VAL A 87 -2.16 3.57 16.20
C VAL A 87 -1.74 4.76 17.06
N GLU A 88 -1.67 4.54 18.36
CA GLU A 88 -1.15 5.47 19.34
C GLU A 88 -0.53 4.71 20.52
N ASP A 89 0.28 5.35 21.33
CA ASP A 89 0.72 4.79 22.61
C ASP A 89 -0.26 5.21 23.72
N PRO A 90 -1.09 4.29 24.27
CA PRO A 90 -2.04 4.62 25.33
C PRO A 90 -1.36 4.81 26.70
N LYS A 91 -0.05 4.55 26.80
CA LYS A 91 0.71 4.56 28.06
C LYS A 91 1.75 5.67 28.16
N ASP A 92 1.81 6.57 27.17
CA ASP A 92 2.77 7.68 27.17
C ASP A 92 2.43 8.82 28.16
N GLY A 93 1.31 8.70 28.86
CA GLY A 93 0.84 9.68 29.85
C GLY A 93 0.17 10.92 29.23
N ILE A 94 -0.04 10.96 27.93
CA ILE A 94 -0.67 12.08 27.22
C ILE A 94 -2.08 11.64 26.79
N PRO A 95 -3.16 12.37 27.18
CA PRO A 95 -4.50 12.08 26.72
C PRO A 95 -4.60 12.10 25.16
N SER A 96 -5.36 11.18 24.57
CA SER A 96 -5.52 11.13 23.10
C SER A 96 -6.03 12.45 22.48
N SER A 97 -6.83 13.22 23.26
CA SER A 97 -7.31 14.55 22.84
C SER A 97 -6.23 15.63 22.75
N GLU A 98 -5.07 15.40 23.36
CA GLU A 98 -3.94 16.34 23.38
C GLU A 98 -2.82 15.87 22.43
N LYS A 99 -2.91 14.67 21.88
CA LYS A 99 -1.93 14.15 20.94
C LYS A 99 -2.07 14.80 19.56
N LYS A 100 -0.94 14.97 18.90
CA LYS A 100 -0.92 15.40 17.49
C LYS A 100 -1.36 14.25 16.59
N VAL A 101 -2.35 14.48 15.73
CA VAL A 101 -2.76 13.51 14.73
C VAL A 101 -1.93 13.69 13.45
N ILE A 102 -1.32 12.59 13.01
CA ILE A 102 -0.59 12.48 11.74
C ILE A 102 -1.44 11.63 10.81
N TYR A 103 -1.81 12.19 9.66
CA TYR A 103 -2.57 11.49 8.64
C TYR A 103 -1.64 10.96 7.56
N ILE A 104 -1.84 9.70 7.15
CA ILE A 104 -1.20 9.07 6.01
C ILE A 104 -2.32 8.51 5.15
N ASP A 105 -2.38 8.89 3.89
CA ASP A 105 -3.40 8.41 2.96
C ASP A 105 -2.80 7.93 1.65
N GLY A 106 -3.57 7.08 0.97
CA GLY A 106 -3.30 6.61 -0.37
C GLY A 106 -4.56 5.97 -0.94
N HIS A 107 -4.76 6.12 -2.25
CA HIS A 107 -5.90 5.50 -2.91
C HIS A 107 -5.59 4.09 -3.41
N THR A 108 -6.63 3.29 -3.55
CA THR A 108 -6.54 1.89 -3.96
C THR A 108 -7.17 1.61 -5.33
N ASP A 109 -8.00 2.52 -5.83
CA ASP A 109 -8.50 2.45 -7.19
C ASP A 109 -7.38 2.62 -8.22
N THR A 110 -7.64 2.16 -9.43
CA THR A 110 -6.73 2.36 -10.55
C THR A 110 -7.52 2.69 -11.82
N VAL A 111 -6.96 3.53 -12.68
CA VAL A 111 -7.53 3.75 -14.00
C VAL A 111 -7.35 2.50 -14.87
N ARG A 112 -8.20 2.35 -15.90
CA ARG A 112 -8.10 1.23 -16.86
C ARG A 112 -6.69 1.08 -17.39
N PRO A 113 -6.14 -0.15 -17.35
CA PRO A 113 -4.82 -0.40 -17.91
C PRO A 113 -4.87 -0.32 -19.45
N LEU A 114 -3.84 0.25 -20.02
CA LEU A 114 -3.58 0.17 -21.46
C LEU A 114 -2.91 -1.19 -21.75
N ARG A 115 -3.67 -2.27 -21.77
CA ARG A 115 -3.16 -3.66 -21.83
C ARG A 115 -2.19 -3.89 -23.00
N GLN A 116 -2.48 -3.34 -24.17
CA GLN A 116 -1.59 -3.48 -25.33
C GLN A 116 -0.21 -2.84 -25.06
N ARG A 117 -0.21 -1.63 -24.49
CA ARG A 117 1.06 -0.95 -24.12
C ARG A 117 1.78 -1.67 -23.00
N TRP A 118 1.04 -2.32 -22.12
CA TRP A 118 1.64 -3.16 -21.07
C TRP A 118 2.33 -4.39 -21.67
N LEU A 119 1.71 -5.09 -22.62
CA LEU A 119 2.31 -6.23 -23.31
C LEU A 119 3.59 -5.86 -24.08
N GLU A 120 3.67 -4.63 -24.61
CA GLU A 120 4.89 -4.11 -25.22
C GLU A 120 6.02 -3.89 -24.19
N LYS A 121 5.67 -3.57 -22.93
CA LYS A 121 6.61 -3.36 -21.82
C LYS A 121 7.10 -4.64 -21.17
N THR A 122 6.40 -5.75 -21.36
CA THR A 122 6.63 -7.02 -20.67
C THR A 122 6.63 -8.20 -21.63
N VAL A 123 7.07 -9.36 -21.15
CA VAL A 123 7.08 -10.62 -21.93
C VAL A 123 5.77 -11.36 -21.65
N GLY A 124 4.66 -10.87 -22.24
CA GLY A 124 3.36 -11.54 -22.18
C GLY A 124 2.70 -11.63 -20.79
N ILE A 125 3.11 -10.77 -19.85
CA ILE A 125 2.61 -10.77 -18.48
C ILE A 125 1.43 -9.80 -18.35
N ASP A 126 0.42 -10.16 -17.57
CA ASP A 126 -0.72 -9.28 -17.31
C ASP A 126 -0.29 -8.09 -16.42
N CYS A 127 -0.93 -6.94 -16.60
CA CYS A 127 -0.66 -5.73 -15.84
C CYS A 127 -1.00 -5.84 -14.34
N PHE A 128 -1.75 -6.86 -13.96
CA PHE A 128 -2.10 -7.18 -12.57
C PHE A 128 -1.24 -8.28 -11.94
N ASP A 129 -0.14 -8.71 -12.55
CA ASP A 129 0.71 -9.77 -11.99
C ASP A 129 1.69 -9.31 -10.90
N GLY A 130 2.05 -8.03 -10.87
CA GLY A 130 3.03 -7.51 -9.91
C GLY A 130 4.42 -8.09 -10.14
N ILE A 131 5.10 -7.67 -11.20
CA ILE A 131 6.39 -8.20 -11.66
C ILE A 131 7.54 -7.53 -10.94
N ILE A 132 8.52 -8.32 -10.47
CA ILE A 132 9.81 -7.83 -9.98
C ILE A 132 11.00 -8.45 -10.72
N ASP A 133 10.77 -9.48 -11.54
CA ASP A 133 11.80 -10.14 -12.32
C ASP A 133 12.19 -9.29 -13.54
N PRO A 134 13.40 -8.71 -13.59
CA PRO A 134 13.82 -7.84 -14.70
C PRO A 134 13.88 -8.56 -16.05
N ALA A 135 13.99 -9.90 -16.08
CA ALA A 135 13.97 -10.67 -17.32
C ALA A 135 12.60 -10.66 -18.01
N LYS A 136 11.52 -10.34 -17.26
CA LYS A 136 10.16 -10.22 -17.78
C LYS A 136 9.80 -8.83 -18.27
N VAL A 137 10.73 -7.88 -18.23
CA VAL A 137 10.51 -6.48 -18.61
C VAL A 137 11.28 -6.16 -19.89
N ASN A 138 10.62 -5.54 -20.86
CA ASN A 138 11.24 -5.08 -22.10
C ASN A 138 11.99 -3.75 -21.85
N LYS A 139 13.24 -3.86 -21.41
CA LYS A 139 14.09 -2.71 -21.06
C LYS A 139 14.31 -1.75 -22.25
N GLU A 140 14.45 -2.27 -23.45
CA GLU A 140 14.68 -1.45 -24.66
C GLU A 140 13.44 -0.60 -24.97
N PHE A 141 12.24 -1.20 -24.88
CA PHE A 141 11.00 -0.48 -25.07
C PHE A 141 10.85 0.63 -24.01
N LEU A 142 11.08 0.33 -22.74
CA LEU A 142 11.01 1.32 -21.65
C LEU A 142 12.02 2.46 -21.86
N LYS A 143 13.25 2.14 -22.25
CA LYS A 143 14.26 3.16 -22.54
C LYS A 143 13.85 4.08 -23.68
N LYS A 144 13.24 3.53 -24.73
CA LYS A 144 12.71 4.32 -25.87
C LYS A 144 11.55 5.22 -25.45
N GLU A 145 10.66 4.72 -24.59
CA GLU A 145 9.45 5.45 -24.15
C GLU A 145 9.76 6.52 -23.11
N LEU A 146 10.62 6.20 -22.15
CA LEU A 146 10.94 7.07 -21.01
C LEU A 146 12.21 7.92 -21.19
N GLY A 147 13.03 7.60 -22.21
CA GLY A 147 14.34 8.21 -22.40
C GLY A 147 15.42 7.73 -21.41
N TRP A 148 15.04 6.95 -20.41
CA TRP A 148 15.91 6.44 -19.35
C TRP A 148 15.40 5.13 -18.79
N VAL A 149 16.32 4.31 -18.27
CA VAL A 149 16.02 3.12 -17.46
C VAL A 149 17.06 3.02 -16.34
N PRO A 150 16.73 2.44 -15.19
CA PRO A 150 17.69 2.26 -14.10
C PRO A 150 18.86 1.36 -14.52
N PRO A 151 20.03 1.50 -13.85
CA PRO A 151 21.15 0.59 -14.03
C PRO A 151 20.77 -0.85 -13.67
N ASP A 152 21.44 -1.82 -14.26
CA ASP A 152 21.13 -3.24 -14.08
C ASP A 152 21.15 -3.71 -12.61
N SER A 153 21.96 -3.06 -11.76
CA SER A 153 22.06 -3.34 -10.33
C SER A 153 20.83 -2.91 -9.51
N GLU A 154 19.88 -2.20 -10.09
CA GLU A 154 18.69 -1.69 -9.39
C GLU A 154 17.39 -2.37 -9.81
N TRP A 155 17.43 -3.20 -10.86
CA TRP A 155 16.21 -3.78 -11.41
C TRP A 155 15.50 -4.75 -10.46
N ASP A 156 16.22 -5.43 -9.59
CA ASP A 156 15.68 -6.33 -8.58
C ASP A 156 14.90 -5.61 -7.46
N ARG A 157 15.02 -4.28 -7.43
CA ARG A 157 14.31 -3.41 -6.47
C ARG A 157 13.02 -2.80 -7.03
N LEU A 158 12.68 -3.11 -8.27
CA LEU A 158 11.53 -2.51 -8.95
C LEU A 158 10.36 -3.47 -8.99
N ILE A 159 9.17 -2.95 -8.71
CA ILE A 159 7.91 -3.68 -8.88
C ILE A 159 7.13 -3.01 -10.01
N PHE A 160 6.78 -3.80 -11.02
CA PHE A 160 5.95 -3.36 -12.14
C PHE A 160 4.55 -3.93 -12.00
N GLY A 161 3.54 -3.11 -12.22
CA GLY A 161 2.15 -3.53 -12.19
C GLY A 161 1.20 -2.35 -12.10
N ARG A 162 -0.07 -2.55 -12.43
CA ARG A 162 -1.09 -1.51 -12.32
C ARG A 162 -1.29 -1.13 -10.86
N GLY A 163 -1.12 0.16 -10.54
CA GLY A 163 -1.24 0.69 -9.18
C GLY A 163 0.04 0.62 -8.35
N SER A 164 1.16 0.04 -8.85
CA SER A 164 2.39 -0.11 -8.06
C SER A 164 2.95 1.23 -7.56
N ALA A 165 2.89 2.28 -8.39
CA ALA A 165 3.35 3.63 -8.03
C ALA A 165 2.19 4.56 -7.64
N ASP A 166 0.99 4.34 -8.17
CA ASP A 166 -0.16 5.22 -8.03
C ASP A 166 -1.42 4.40 -7.69
N GLN A 167 -1.75 4.25 -6.41
CA GLN A 167 -0.96 4.59 -5.21
C GLN A 167 -0.91 3.45 -4.18
N LEU A 168 -1.10 2.19 -4.59
CA LEU A 168 -1.09 1.05 -3.65
C LEU A 168 0.15 1.01 -2.75
N GLY A 169 1.28 1.47 -3.27
CA GLY A 169 2.52 1.56 -2.51
C GLY A 169 2.36 2.38 -1.23
N CYS A 170 1.63 3.51 -1.29
CA CYS A 170 1.41 4.37 -0.12
C CYS A 170 0.62 3.65 0.97
N VAL A 171 -0.44 2.91 0.61
CA VAL A 171 -1.26 2.16 1.58
C VAL A 171 -0.47 1.02 2.23
N VAL A 172 0.31 0.28 1.44
CA VAL A 172 1.19 -0.78 1.95
C VAL A 172 2.27 -0.21 2.87
N PHE A 173 2.91 0.91 2.48
CA PHE A 173 3.91 1.57 3.32
C PHE A 173 3.32 2.09 4.62
N ALA A 174 2.10 2.64 4.60
CA ALA A 174 1.41 3.06 5.82
C ALA A 174 1.19 1.89 6.77
N ALA A 175 0.79 0.71 6.27
CA ALA A 175 0.62 -0.50 7.07
C ALA A 175 1.95 -0.97 7.70
N ILE A 176 3.04 -0.96 6.93
CA ILE A 176 4.36 -1.32 7.46
C ILE A 176 4.87 -0.27 8.46
N ALA A 177 4.62 1.03 8.19
CA ALA A 177 5.02 2.10 9.10
C ALA A 177 4.31 1.96 10.46
N THR A 178 2.99 1.71 10.48
CA THR A 178 2.26 1.51 11.74
C THR A 178 2.71 0.25 12.48
N LYS A 179 3.05 -0.83 11.77
CA LYS A 179 3.67 -2.01 12.37
C LYS A 179 5.00 -1.67 13.05
N ILE A 180 5.89 -0.95 12.37
CA ILE A 180 7.20 -0.54 12.92
C ILE A 180 7.01 0.37 14.14
N GLN A 181 6.10 1.32 14.07
CA GLN A 181 5.80 2.23 15.18
C GLN A 181 5.30 1.49 16.42
N LEU A 182 4.45 0.47 16.25
CA LEU A 182 4.00 -0.38 17.35
C LEU A 182 5.15 -1.21 17.95
N GLU A 183 6.06 -1.74 17.14
CA GLU A 183 7.24 -2.47 17.64
C GLU A 183 8.22 -1.57 18.40
N LEU A 184 8.30 -0.30 18.03
CA LEU A 184 9.18 0.71 18.65
C LEU A 184 8.44 1.60 19.68
N GLU A 185 7.24 1.25 20.07
CA GLU A 185 6.44 2.03 21.02
C GLU A 185 7.21 2.29 22.33
N ALA A 186 7.82 1.24 22.91
CA ALA A 186 8.63 1.36 24.13
C ALA A 186 9.87 2.26 23.94
N GLU A 187 10.31 2.49 22.70
CA GLU A 187 11.40 3.39 22.33
C GLU A 187 10.90 4.81 22.02
N GLY A 188 9.57 5.05 22.16
CA GLY A 188 8.93 6.36 22.02
C GLY A 188 8.47 6.73 20.62
N ALA A 189 8.38 5.77 19.70
CA ALA A 189 7.99 6.02 18.30
C ALA A 189 6.57 6.61 18.15
N LEU A 190 5.67 6.38 19.13
CA LEU A 190 4.30 6.89 19.13
C LEU A 190 4.06 7.96 20.22
N LYS A 191 5.11 8.44 20.89
CA LYS A 191 4.95 9.37 22.02
C LYS A 191 4.35 10.70 21.55
N GLY A 192 3.19 11.04 22.11
CA GLY A 192 2.47 12.30 21.84
C GLY A 192 1.83 12.39 20.46
N VAL A 193 1.70 11.26 19.75
CA VAL A 193 1.09 11.24 18.43
C VAL A 193 0.05 10.13 18.28
N ILE A 194 -0.92 10.37 17.42
CA ILE A 194 -1.81 9.37 16.84
C ILE A 194 -1.47 9.32 15.36
N VAL A 195 -1.14 8.15 14.83
CA VAL A 195 -0.99 7.96 13.39
C VAL A 195 -2.28 7.35 12.86
N ARG A 196 -2.95 8.05 11.96
CA ARG A 196 -4.19 7.63 11.32
C ARG A 196 -3.97 7.47 9.84
N SER A 197 -4.25 6.29 9.33
CA SER A 197 -4.00 5.92 7.95
C SER A 197 -5.31 5.62 7.21
N TYR A 198 -5.33 5.90 5.91
CA TYR A 198 -6.46 5.69 5.02
C TYR A 198 -6.02 4.96 3.76
N GLY A 199 -6.85 3.99 3.32
CA GLY A 199 -6.85 3.46 1.98
C GLY A 199 -8.18 3.84 1.34
N THR A 200 -8.15 4.79 0.40
CA THR A 200 -9.34 5.34 -0.28
C THR A 200 -9.52 4.75 -1.65
#